data_4c395e4a4cd9e3c1beedd93cbc0213fb
#
_entry.id   4c395e4a4cd9e3c1beedd93cbc0213fb
#
_cell.length_a   1.000
_cell.length_b   1.000
_cell.length_c   1.000
_cell.angle_alpha   90.00
_cell.angle_beta   90.00
_cell.angle_gamma   90.00
#
_symmetry.space_group_name_H-M   'P 1'
#
loop_
_entity.id
_entity.type
_entity.pdbx_description
1 polymer ?
#
loop_
_entity_poly.entity_id
_entity_poly.type
_entity_poly.pdbx_seq_one_letter_code
_entity_poly.pdbx_strand_id
1 'polypeptide(L)'
;LSGGFIFGSLTFLIPRLFEVNMLQISNDVAVTGLLAGFVYAIASFSQIGTGWLVDKIPPKFVLSAMGLGQLVFIYIASYSYDYSLLFIMLAAMIFVFGQVPITDVILVKYVQDNWRGRVLSIKFMVNLCAGACVLPVTSYLLKNGYNFSFILEALAFISIAVIVSGLLLPNKSSNIFVAKQKSL
;
A
#
# COMPACT_ATOMS: atom_id res chain seq x y z
N LEU A 1 -3.29 0.82 -9.87
CA LEU A 1 -4.51 0.18 -9.41
C LEU A 1 -4.25 -0.82 -8.27
N SER A 2 -3.37 -1.83 -8.47
CA SER A 2 -3.08 -2.86 -7.44
C SER A 2 -2.63 -2.29 -6.10
N GLY A 3 -1.71 -1.33 -6.10
CA GLY A 3 -1.24 -0.70 -4.86
C GLY A 3 -2.32 0.09 -4.12
N GLY A 4 -3.20 0.79 -4.83
CA GLY A 4 -4.35 1.47 -4.23
C GLY A 4 -5.38 0.49 -3.66
N PHE A 5 -5.58 -0.64 -4.31
CA PHE A 5 -6.43 -1.71 -3.82
C PHE A 5 -5.88 -2.32 -2.53
N ILE A 6 -4.57 -2.64 -2.48
CA ILE A 6 -3.91 -3.16 -1.27
C ILE A 6 -4.02 -2.14 -0.13
N PHE A 7 -3.72 -0.84 -0.41
CA PHE A 7 -3.84 0.23 0.57
C PHE A 7 -5.25 0.30 1.16
N GLY A 8 -6.27 0.39 0.30
CA GLY A 8 -7.67 0.42 0.72
C GLY A 8 -8.07 -0.83 1.51
N SER A 9 -7.71 -2.02 1.00
CA SER A 9 -8.02 -3.29 1.64
C SER A 9 -7.46 -3.37 3.05
N LEU A 10 -6.16 -3.13 3.22
CA LEU A 10 -5.52 -3.22 4.54
C LEU A 10 -6.03 -2.15 5.51
N THR A 11 -6.25 -0.92 5.04
CA THR A 11 -6.78 0.16 5.89
C THR A 11 -8.15 -0.20 6.48
N PHE A 12 -9.00 -0.88 5.73
CA PHE A 12 -10.31 -1.31 6.23
C PHE A 12 -10.27 -2.64 7.01
N LEU A 13 -9.33 -3.53 6.68
CA LEU A 13 -9.25 -4.86 7.29
C LEU A 13 -8.53 -4.87 8.64
N ILE A 14 -7.49 -4.06 8.83
CA ILE A 14 -6.62 -4.11 10.02
C ILE A 14 -7.39 -3.97 11.34
N PRO A 15 -8.32 -3.04 11.54
CA PRO A 15 -9.05 -2.95 12.80
C PRO A 15 -9.78 -4.25 13.14
N ARG A 16 -10.45 -4.85 12.15
CA ARG A 16 -11.16 -6.12 12.35
C ARG A 16 -10.23 -7.31 12.50
N LEU A 17 -9.11 -7.32 11.77
CA LEU A 17 -8.08 -8.34 11.90
C LEU A 17 -7.50 -8.34 13.32
N PHE A 18 -7.23 -7.17 13.89
CA PHE A 18 -6.72 -7.04 15.25
C PHE A 18 -7.76 -7.48 16.27
N GLU A 19 -9.02 -7.13 16.10
CA GLU A 19 -10.11 -7.58 16.98
C GLU A 19 -10.20 -9.12 17.05
N VAL A 20 -9.98 -9.82 15.92
CA VAL A 20 -10.12 -11.27 15.86
C VAL A 20 -8.84 -12.00 16.29
N ASN A 21 -7.66 -11.47 15.95
CA ASN A 21 -6.39 -12.16 16.08
C ASN A 21 -5.48 -11.65 17.21
N MET A 22 -5.91 -10.65 18.00
CA MET A 22 -5.14 -10.09 19.11
C MET A 22 -5.83 -10.29 20.47
N LEU A 23 -6.42 -11.44 20.68
CA LEU A 23 -7.23 -11.76 21.88
C LEU A 23 -6.44 -11.70 23.19
N GLN A 24 -5.10 -11.94 23.16
CA GLN A 24 -4.24 -11.82 24.32
C GLN A 24 -3.95 -10.39 24.73
N ILE A 25 -4.09 -9.42 23.79
CA ILE A 25 -3.79 -8.00 24.07
C ILE A 25 -5.04 -7.31 24.57
N SER A 26 -6.16 -7.48 23.90
CA SER A 26 -7.45 -6.90 24.33
C SER A 26 -8.63 -7.51 23.58
N ASN A 27 -9.72 -7.70 24.31
CA ASN A 27 -11.04 -8.03 23.74
C ASN A 27 -11.88 -6.76 23.51
N ASP A 28 -11.34 -5.57 23.76
CA ASP A 28 -12.03 -4.30 23.59
C ASP A 28 -11.79 -3.74 22.18
N VAL A 29 -12.87 -3.54 21.44
CA VAL A 29 -12.86 -2.98 20.07
C VAL A 29 -12.22 -1.58 20.05
N ALA A 30 -12.37 -0.79 21.11
CA ALA A 30 -11.76 0.54 21.19
C ALA A 30 -10.22 0.45 21.23
N VAL A 31 -9.69 -0.52 21.98
CA VAL A 31 -8.23 -0.72 22.09
C VAL A 31 -7.65 -1.22 20.78
N THR A 32 -8.27 -2.19 20.14
CA THR A 32 -7.81 -2.71 18.83
C THR A 32 -7.90 -1.66 17.74
N GLY A 33 -8.93 -0.80 17.77
CA GLY A 33 -9.04 0.37 16.90
C GLY A 33 -7.94 1.40 17.12
N LEU A 34 -7.57 1.69 18.37
CA LEU A 34 -6.45 2.57 18.72
C LEU A 34 -5.11 2.00 18.24
N LEU A 35 -4.88 0.71 18.38
CA LEU A 35 -3.68 0.04 17.87
C LEU A 35 -3.58 0.15 16.35
N ALA A 36 -4.68 -0.04 15.64
CA ALA A 36 -4.73 0.16 14.19
C ALA A 36 -4.42 1.63 13.83
N GLY A 37 -4.99 2.59 14.52
CA GLY A 37 -4.70 4.02 14.36
C GLY A 37 -3.23 4.35 14.60
N PHE A 38 -2.62 3.75 15.63
CA PHE A 38 -1.20 3.89 15.93
C PHE A 38 -0.31 3.34 14.80
N VAL A 39 -0.66 2.17 14.25
CA VAL A 39 0.01 1.60 13.08
C VAL A 39 -0.05 2.55 11.88
N TYR A 40 -1.22 3.14 11.59
CA TYR A 40 -1.37 4.09 10.49
C TYR A 40 -0.59 5.38 10.72
N ALA A 41 -0.60 5.91 11.94
CA ALA A 41 0.14 7.12 12.30
C ALA A 41 1.64 6.93 12.07
N ILE A 42 2.23 5.84 12.56
CA ILE A 42 3.66 5.55 12.34
C ILE A 42 3.95 5.29 10.86
N ALA A 43 3.12 4.46 10.20
CA ALA A 43 3.31 4.14 8.79
C ALA A 43 3.24 5.38 7.89
N SER A 44 2.46 6.40 8.25
CA SER A 44 2.35 7.63 7.46
C SER A 44 3.68 8.38 7.31
N PHE A 45 4.57 8.32 8.33
CA PHE A 45 5.89 8.93 8.24
C PHE A 45 6.78 8.29 7.17
N SER A 46 6.52 7.05 6.78
CA SER A 46 7.26 6.39 5.68
C SER A 46 7.13 7.15 4.36
N GLN A 47 6.04 7.88 4.15
CA GLN A 47 5.82 8.68 2.94
C GLN A 47 6.88 9.78 2.77
N ILE A 48 7.35 10.36 3.88
CA ILE A 48 8.41 11.36 3.85
C ILE A 48 9.72 10.71 3.40
N GLY A 49 10.08 9.56 3.99
CA GLY A 49 11.28 8.82 3.64
C GLY A 49 11.29 8.33 2.20
N THR A 50 10.17 7.80 1.73
CA THR A 50 10.05 7.31 0.35
C THR A 50 9.96 8.43 -0.67
N GLY A 51 9.36 9.59 -0.32
CA GLY A 51 9.43 10.81 -1.13
C GLY A 51 10.87 11.23 -1.39
N TRP A 52 11.68 11.34 -0.33
CA TRP A 52 13.10 11.65 -0.44
C TRP A 52 13.88 10.57 -1.22
N LEU A 53 13.53 9.30 -1.07
CA LEU A 53 14.20 8.20 -1.75
C LEU A 53 13.95 8.22 -3.26
N VAL A 54 12.74 8.56 -3.70
CA VAL A 54 12.36 8.61 -5.13
C VAL A 54 13.00 9.79 -5.87
N ASP A 55 13.48 10.81 -5.13
CA ASP A 55 14.26 11.90 -5.69
C ASP A 55 15.71 11.49 -6.01
N LYS A 56 16.24 10.49 -5.29
CA LYS A 56 17.61 10.01 -5.44
C LYS A 56 17.74 8.75 -6.27
N ILE A 57 16.77 7.87 -6.21
CA ILE A 57 16.80 6.55 -6.86
C ILE A 57 15.68 6.48 -7.92
N PRO A 58 15.93 5.84 -9.07
CA PRO A 58 14.90 5.67 -10.09
C PRO A 58 13.63 5.04 -9.51
N PRO A 59 12.42 5.64 -9.79
CA PRO A 59 11.15 5.21 -9.19
C PRO A 59 10.84 3.73 -9.36
N LYS A 60 11.33 3.10 -10.44
CA LYS A 60 11.14 1.68 -10.70
C LYS A 60 11.71 0.78 -9.61
N PHE A 61 12.92 1.08 -9.12
CA PHE A 61 13.56 0.28 -8.08
C PHE A 61 12.86 0.49 -6.74
N VAL A 62 12.51 1.73 -6.43
CA VAL A 62 11.81 2.05 -5.18
C VAL A 62 10.44 1.40 -5.17
N LEU A 63 9.66 1.48 -6.27
CA LEU A 63 8.35 0.85 -6.37
C LEU A 63 8.44 -0.68 -6.25
N SER A 64 9.42 -1.31 -6.92
CA SER A 64 9.61 -2.77 -6.82
C SER A 64 10.02 -3.20 -5.43
N ALA A 65 10.88 -2.43 -4.74
CA ALA A 65 11.26 -2.69 -3.36
C ALA A 65 10.07 -2.58 -2.40
N MET A 66 9.19 -1.56 -2.58
CA MET A 66 7.96 -1.43 -1.81
C MET A 66 7.03 -2.61 -2.05
N GLY A 67 6.84 -3.02 -3.31
CA GLY A 67 6.03 -4.21 -3.65
C GLY A 67 6.57 -5.49 -3.03
N LEU A 68 7.90 -5.67 -3.01
CA LEU A 68 8.54 -6.83 -2.37
C LEU A 68 8.32 -6.83 -0.86
N GLY A 69 8.51 -5.67 -0.20
CA GLY A 69 8.22 -5.53 1.22
C GLY A 69 6.76 -5.85 1.55
N GLN A 70 5.81 -5.34 0.75
CA GLN A 70 4.39 -5.68 0.89
C GLN A 70 4.16 -7.18 0.80
N LEU A 71 4.67 -7.83 -0.26
CA LEU A 71 4.52 -9.28 -0.46
C LEU A 71 5.00 -10.05 0.78
N VAL A 72 6.22 -9.78 1.25
CA VAL A 72 6.84 -10.52 2.35
C VAL A 72 6.10 -10.28 3.67
N PHE A 73 5.88 -9.03 4.04
CA PHE A 73 5.30 -8.72 5.35
C PHE A 73 3.81 -9.03 5.45
N ILE A 74 3.02 -8.83 4.37
CA ILE A 74 1.61 -9.23 4.37
C ILE A 74 1.48 -10.75 4.39
N TYR A 75 2.35 -11.47 3.68
CA TYR A 75 2.37 -12.94 3.72
C TYR A 75 2.72 -13.47 5.11
N ILE A 76 3.75 -12.93 5.78
CA ILE A 76 4.10 -13.32 7.14
C ILE A 76 2.97 -12.97 8.12
N ALA A 77 2.29 -11.84 7.93
CA ALA A 77 1.16 -11.41 8.76
C ALA A 77 -0.02 -12.42 8.70
N SER A 78 -0.19 -13.14 7.59
CA SER A 78 -1.26 -14.15 7.46
C SER A 78 -1.15 -15.32 8.44
N TYR A 79 0.06 -15.55 8.99
CA TYR A 79 0.35 -16.61 9.97
C TYR A 79 0.68 -16.06 11.37
N SER A 80 0.56 -14.76 11.57
CA SER A 80 0.97 -14.09 12.80
C SER A 80 -0.24 -13.77 13.68
N TYR A 81 -0.03 -13.75 15.01
CA TYR A 81 -1.06 -13.44 16.00
C TYR A 81 -0.48 -12.48 17.05
N ASP A 82 -1.37 -11.81 17.79
CA ASP A 82 -1.04 -10.96 18.94
C ASP A 82 0.05 -9.91 18.64
N TYR A 83 1.07 -9.81 19.49
CA TYR A 83 2.15 -8.83 19.34
C TYR A 83 2.95 -9.00 18.05
N SER A 84 3.17 -10.24 17.59
CA SER A 84 3.88 -10.48 16.33
C SER A 84 3.10 -9.93 15.14
N LEU A 85 1.77 -10.07 15.13
CA LEU A 85 0.90 -9.52 14.13
C LEU A 85 0.99 -7.99 14.10
N LEU A 86 1.01 -7.32 15.26
CA LEU A 86 1.11 -5.86 15.36
C LEU A 86 2.37 -5.34 14.67
N PHE A 87 3.55 -5.89 15.03
CA PHE A 87 4.82 -5.42 14.47
C PHE A 87 4.99 -5.75 12.99
N ILE A 88 4.51 -6.93 12.56
CA ILE A 88 4.58 -7.34 11.15
C ILE A 88 3.62 -6.48 10.32
N MET A 89 2.41 -6.21 10.83
CA MET A 89 1.46 -5.30 10.15
C MET A 89 1.97 -3.86 10.10
N LEU A 90 2.64 -3.40 11.15
CA LEU A 90 3.32 -2.09 11.11
C LEU A 90 4.36 -2.04 9.98
N ALA A 91 5.21 -3.06 9.88
CA ALA A 91 6.19 -3.16 8.81
C ALA A 91 5.50 -3.22 7.42
N ALA A 92 4.46 -4.04 7.25
CA ALA A 92 3.69 -4.11 6.02
C ALA A 92 3.12 -2.74 5.62
N MET A 93 2.52 -2.02 6.58
CA MET A 93 1.91 -0.71 6.33
C MET A 93 2.93 0.38 6.00
N ILE A 94 4.16 0.32 6.53
CA ILE A 94 5.27 1.19 6.11
C ILE A 94 5.51 1.07 4.60
N PHE A 95 5.55 -0.12 4.05
CA PHE A 95 5.72 -0.33 2.61
C PHE A 95 4.49 0.07 1.80
N VAL A 96 3.29 -0.16 2.33
CA VAL A 96 2.02 0.20 1.68
C VAL A 96 1.85 1.72 1.60
N PHE A 97 2.08 2.45 2.71
CA PHE A 97 2.01 3.91 2.73
C PHE A 97 3.13 4.54 1.91
N GLY A 98 4.36 3.99 2.00
CA GLY A 98 5.50 4.46 1.23
C GLY A 98 5.32 4.37 -0.28
N GLN A 99 4.49 3.48 -0.78
CA GLN A 99 4.18 3.36 -2.20
C GLN A 99 3.35 4.53 -2.75
N VAL A 100 2.56 5.23 -1.91
CA VAL A 100 1.64 6.28 -2.36
C VAL A 100 2.37 7.41 -3.08
N PRO A 101 3.38 8.10 -2.47
CA PRO A 101 4.08 9.18 -3.13
C PRO A 101 4.83 8.73 -4.39
N ILE A 102 5.33 7.49 -4.42
CA ILE A 102 6.04 6.95 -5.59
C ILE A 102 5.11 6.89 -6.79
N THR A 103 3.89 6.38 -6.61
CA THR A 103 2.91 6.28 -7.70
C THR A 103 2.45 7.65 -8.19
N ASP A 104 2.40 8.66 -7.31
CA ASP A 104 2.06 10.03 -7.69
C ASP A 104 3.19 10.68 -8.51
N VAL A 105 4.44 10.50 -8.08
CA VAL A 105 5.61 10.96 -8.83
C VAL A 105 5.68 10.31 -10.22
N ILE A 106 5.43 9.01 -10.33
CA ILE A 106 5.38 8.31 -11.61
C ILE A 106 4.31 8.93 -12.51
N LEU A 107 3.09 9.10 -12.01
CA LEU A 107 2.00 9.71 -12.77
C LEU A 107 2.36 11.10 -13.28
N VAL A 108 2.89 11.96 -12.40
CA VAL A 108 3.29 13.33 -12.76
C VAL A 108 4.41 13.34 -13.80
N LYS A 109 5.32 12.37 -13.77
CA LYS A 109 6.44 12.27 -14.75
C LYS A 109 5.99 11.87 -16.15
N TYR A 110 4.95 11.03 -16.25
CA TYR A 110 4.52 10.47 -17.55
C TYR A 110 3.29 11.16 -18.14
N VAL A 111 2.62 12.04 -17.41
CA VAL A 111 1.42 12.76 -17.85
C VAL A 111 1.77 14.21 -18.20
N GLN A 112 1.23 14.72 -19.31
CA GLN A 112 1.36 16.13 -19.72
C GLN A 112 0.76 17.05 -18.66
N ASP A 113 1.35 18.24 -18.49
CA ASP A 113 0.97 19.21 -17.45
C ASP A 113 -0.53 19.53 -17.44
N ASN A 114 -1.14 19.70 -18.61
CA ASN A 114 -2.56 20.02 -18.76
C ASN A 114 -3.52 18.91 -18.30
N TRP A 115 -3.04 17.66 -18.19
CA TRP A 115 -3.84 16.49 -17.84
C TRP A 115 -3.55 15.96 -16.43
N ARG A 116 -2.52 16.43 -15.75
CA ARG A 116 -2.06 15.92 -14.44
C ARG A 116 -3.18 15.90 -13.40
N GLY A 117 -3.91 17.02 -13.25
CA GLY A 117 -5.01 17.09 -12.29
C GLY A 117 -6.11 16.08 -12.57
N ARG A 118 -6.51 15.92 -13.84
CA ARG A 118 -7.56 14.98 -14.25
C ARG A 118 -7.14 13.53 -13.99
N VAL A 119 -5.90 13.17 -14.34
CA VAL A 119 -5.38 11.79 -14.15
C VAL A 119 -5.25 11.47 -12.67
N LEU A 120 -4.77 12.40 -11.84
CA LEU A 120 -4.73 12.23 -10.38
C LEU A 120 -6.14 12.06 -9.80
N SER A 121 -7.11 12.86 -10.22
CA SER A 121 -8.50 12.73 -9.76
C SER A 121 -9.10 11.39 -10.13
N ILE A 122 -8.88 10.90 -11.35
CA ILE A 122 -9.32 9.57 -11.80
C ILE A 122 -8.64 8.48 -10.95
N LYS A 123 -7.33 8.59 -10.69
CA LYS A 123 -6.61 7.67 -9.80
C LYS A 123 -7.26 7.59 -8.43
N PHE A 124 -7.54 8.75 -7.80
CA PHE A 124 -8.18 8.79 -6.48
C PHE A 124 -9.57 8.20 -6.51
N MET A 125 -10.39 8.54 -7.51
CA MET A 125 -11.74 7.98 -7.66
C MET A 125 -11.72 6.47 -7.79
N VAL A 126 -10.83 5.92 -8.62
CA VAL A 126 -10.69 4.46 -8.78
C VAL A 126 -10.20 3.80 -7.49
N ASN A 127 -9.27 4.43 -6.77
CA ASN A 127 -8.81 3.90 -5.48
C ASN A 127 -9.94 3.90 -4.43
N LEU A 128 -10.77 4.93 -4.37
CA LEU A 128 -11.93 4.99 -3.47
C LEU A 128 -12.96 3.92 -3.83
N CYS A 129 -13.28 3.77 -5.11
CA CYS A 129 -14.20 2.71 -5.56
C CYS A 129 -13.65 1.31 -5.22
N ALA A 130 -12.36 1.08 -5.46
CA ALA A 130 -11.71 -0.19 -5.09
C ALA A 130 -11.77 -0.42 -3.58
N GLY A 131 -11.49 0.61 -2.77
CA GLY A 131 -11.59 0.54 -1.31
C GLY A 131 -13.02 0.24 -0.83
N ALA A 132 -14.03 0.85 -1.43
CA ALA A 132 -15.43 0.59 -1.11
C ALA A 132 -15.85 -0.87 -1.40
N CYS A 133 -15.26 -1.51 -2.40
CA CYS A 133 -15.52 -2.92 -2.72
C CYS A 133 -14.89 -3.89 -1.71
N VAL A 134 -13.93 -3.47 -0.91
CA VAL A 134 -13.22 -4.35 0.03
C VAL A 134 -14.17 -4.93 1.08
N LEU A 135 -14.99 -4.09 1.70
CA LEU A 135 -15.89 -4.53 2.77
C LEU A 135 -16.90 -5.60 2.31
N PRO A 136 -17.67 -5.41 1.21
CA PRO A 136 -18.59 -6.44 0.74
C PRO A 136 -17.84 -7.71 0.28
N VAL A 137 -16.68 -7.60 -0.37
CA VAL A 137 -15.88 -8.76 -0.79
C VAL A 137 -15.38 -9.54 0.43
N THR A 138 -14.83 -8.86 1.43
CA THR A 138 -14.38 -9.49 2.68
C THR A 138 -15.53 -10.16 3.42
N SER A 139 -16.68 -9.46 3.54
CA SER A 139 -17.86 -10.02 4.19
C SER A 139 -18.36 -11.28 3.47
N TYR A 140 -18.37 -11.28 2.14
CA TYR A 140 -18.74 -12.44 1.34
C TYR A 140 -17.78 -13.62 1.55
N LEU A 141 -16.47 -13.37 1.55
CA LEU A 141 -15.46 -14.42 1.78
C LEU A 141 -15.58 -15.02 3.17
N LEU A 142 -15.69 -14.18 4.21
CA LEU A 142 -15.84 -14.67 5.59
C LEU A 142 -17.15 -15.46 5.79
N LYS A 143 -18.26 -15.07 5.16
CA LYS A 143 -19.53 -15.83 5.19
C LYS A 143 -19.43 -17.20 4.52
N ASN A 144 -18.56 -17.34 3.51
CA ASN A 144 -18.30 -18.62 2.85
C ASN A 144 -17.22 -19.47 3.54
N GLY A 145 -16.80 -19.12 4.76
CA GLY A 145 -15.90 -19.91 5.58
C GLY A 145 -14.40 -19.66 5.31
N TYR A 146 -14.07 -18.63 4.51
CA TYR A 146 -12.67 -18.23 4.34
C TYR A 146 -12.17 -17.45 5.56
N ASN A 147 -10.93 -17.70 5.98
CA ASN A 147 -10.30 -17.02 7.11
C ASN A 147 -9.60 -15.72 6.68
N PHE A 148 -9.30 -14.84 7.64
CA PHE A 148 -8.50 -13.63 7.39
C PHE A 148 -7.13 -13.93 6.80
N SER A 149 -6.51 -15.07 7.18
CA SER A 149 -5.23 -15.53 6.61
C SER A 149 -5.30 -15.66 5.09
N PHE A 150 -6.37 -16.28 4.57
CA PHE A 150 -6.58 -16.39 3.12
C PHE A 150 -6.70 -15.02 2.43
N ILE A 151 -7.37 -14.07 3.06
CA ILE A 151 -7.52 -12.72 2.51
C ILE A 151 -6.17 -12.00 2.47
N LEU A 152 -5.35 -12.13 3.52
CA LEU A 152 -4.01 -11.57 3.57
C LEU A 152 -3.08 -12.21 2.54
N GLU A 153 -3.13 -13.53 2.37
CA GLU A 153 -2.39 -14.22 1.32
C GLU A 153 -2.77 -13.73 -0.08
N ALA A 154 -4.07 -13.59 -0.36
CA ALA A 154 -4.52 -13.06 -1.64
C ALA A 154 -4.01 -11.62 -1.87
N LEU A 155 -4.01 -10.76 -0.85
CA LEU A 155 -3.44 -9.41 -0.94
C LEU A 155 -1.91 -9.43 -1.14
N ALA A 156 -1.20 -10.37 -0.49
CA ALA A 156 0.22 -10.57 -0.71
C ALA A 156 0.50 -10.95 -2.17
N PHE A 157 -0.26 -11.88 -2.75
CA PHE A 157 -0.11 -12.23 -4.16
C PHE A 157 -0.42 -11.07 -5.12
N ILE A 158 -1.41 -10.21 -4.79
CA ILE A 158 -1.70 -9.00 -5.57
C ILE A 158 -0.48 -8.04 -5.55
N SER A 159 0.36 -8.05 -4.51
CA SER A 159 1.59 -7.25 -4.45
C SER A 159 2.61 -7.62 -5.54
N ILE A 160 2.53 -8.84 -6.10
CA ILE A 160 3.34 -9.24 -7.26
C ILE A 160 3.05 -8.32 -8.47
N ALA A 161 1.79 -7.93 -8.65
CA ALA A 161 1.44 -6.99 -9.71
C ALA A 161 2.08 -5.61 -9.52
N VAL A 162 2.32 -5.19 -8.27
CA VAL A 162 3.07 -3.96 -7.95
C VAL A 162 4.54 -4.12 -8.34
N ILE A 163 5.17 -5.25 -8.02
CA ILE A 163 6.56 -5.54 -8.37
C ILE A 163 6.72 -5.54 -9.88
N VAL A 164 5.86 -6.28 -10.59
CA VAL A 164 5.90 -6.37 -12.05
C VAL A 164 5.69 -5.00 -12.69
N SER A 165 4.73 -4.21 -12.20
CA SER A 165 4.50 -2.85 -12.71
C SER A 165 5.71 -1.94 -12.48
N GLY A 166 6.43 -2.09 -11.37
CA GLY A 166 7.67 -1.38 -11.09
C GLY A 166 8.77 -1.76 -12.07
N LEU A 167 8.97 -3.06 -12.31
CA LEU A 167 10.00 -3.57 -13.22
C LEU A 167 9.74 -3.18 -14.68
N LEU A 168 8.49 -3.10 -15.09
CA LEU A 168 8.08 -2.70 -16.46
C LEU A 168 8.24 -1.19 -16.72
N LEU A 169 8.51 -0.37 -15.69
CA LEU A 169 8.74 1.05 -15.89
C LEU A 169 10.03 1.30 -16.69
N PRO A 170 9.97 2.11 -17.77
CA PRO A 170 11.14 2.40 -18.59
C PRO A 170 12.21 3.18 -17.82
N ASN A 171 13.46 2.86 -18.06
CA ASN A 171 14.65 3.45 -17.40
C ASN A 171 14.91 4.93 -17.80
N LYS A 172 13.99 5.57 -18.51
CA LYS A 172 14.18 6.85 -19.21
C LYS A 172 14.08 8.11 -18.31
N SER A 173 14.35 8.02 -17.00
CA SER A 173 14.15 9.16 -16.09
C SER A 173 15.29 10.21 -16.07
N SER A 174 16.47 9.91 -16.63
CA SER A 174 17.61 10.83 -16.57
C SER A 174 17.63 11.91 -17.66
N ASN A 175 17.01 11.66 -18.82
CA ASN A 175 17.16 12.57 -19.96
C ASN A 175 16.09 13.67 -20.05
N ILE A 176 14.95 13.54 -19.37
CA ILE A 176 13.88 14.55 -19.43
C ILE A 176 14.17 15.74 -18.51
N PHE A 177 14.82 15.50 -17.37
CA PHE A 177 15.21 16.60 -16.46
C PHE A 177 16.33 17.47 -17.02
N VAL A 178 17.32 16.86 -17.69
CA VAL A 178 18.44 17.59 -18.29
C VAL A 178 18.00 18.44 -19.49
N ALA A 179 17.01 17.97 -20.26
CA ALA A 179 16.46 18.71 -21.38
C ALA A 179 15.66 19.94 -20.95
N LYS A 180 14.92 19.86 -19.84
CA LYS A 180 14.10 20.97 -19.32
C LYS A 180 14.92 22.05 -18.61
N GLN A 181 16.10 21.68 -18.05
CA GLN A 181 17.04 22.64 -17.43
C GLN A 181 17.87 23.41 -18.45
N LYS A 182 17.99 22.90 -19.69
CA LYS A 182 18.68 23.60 -20.80
C LYS A 182 17.79 24.54 -21.62
N SER A 183 16.48 24.54 -21.36
CA SER A 183 15.51 25.38 -22.06
C SER A 183 14.96 26.56 -21.22
N LEU A 184 15.52 26.80 -20.03
CA LEU A 184 15.35 27.97 -19.16
C LEU A 184 16.66 28.76 -19.11
#